data_c717b92148eaa6149fa0bf0f98a403b8
#
_entry.id   c717b92148eaa6149fa0bf0f98a403b8
#
_cell.length_a   1.000
_cell.length_b   1.000
_cell.length_c   1.000
_cell.angle_alpha   90.00
_cell.angle_beta   90.00
_cell.angle_gamma   90.00
#
_symmetry.space_group_name_H-M   'P 1'
#
loop_
_entity.id
_entity.type
_entity.pdbx_description
1 polymer ?
#
loop_
_entity_poly.entity_id
_entity_poly.type
_entity_poly.pdbx_seq_one_letter_code
_entity_poly.pdbx_strand_id
1 'polypeptide(L)'
;MKKLLSLLLSLLLMVLMLLGGAAFAEENEEDTTPVVAPIVTFKSGFYVGYLDREIKITVSCKNKSSATVPEKYLELRNHRGEVLERAFWRNPRYDLTFSVYVTEDMLGGNKLSVWLDGEKVNETDSFAAFSDISLPRVTRLTPSEPAVGVMIVCSGASEKQLTDMLNTLDKYGVKGTFYVTGDFVRRNPERIQRIIDAGHELGSHGNNLINMTEVSYARVQENIRELNDLCEETFGVRPRLFCAHLGATNSIVTAIARAEGVEDCLFAIDACDWSDAYKDKVYQMVYRVTSDRVTSGCVVQFHINGYHTAEVLDKALDNWINVKGLRPVTIGELMQLSGRDFPPLPDYDD
;
A
#
# COMPACT_ATOMS: atom_id res chain seq x y z
N MET A 1 -36.25 -71.02 -19.20
CA MET A 1 -36.22 -70.48 -17.84
C MET A 1 -35.42 -69.23 -17.62
N LYS A 2 -34.14 -69.11 -18.06
CA LYS A 2 -33.30 -67.90 -17.85
C LYS A 2 -33.85 -66.61 -18.52
N LYS A 3 -34.50 -66.66 -19.68
CA LYS A 3 -35.07 -65.48 -20.37
C LYS A 3 -36.36 -64.96 -19.71
N LEU A 4 -37.16 -65.85 -19.10
CA LEU A 4 -38.38 -65.47 -18.40
C LEU A 4 -38.05 -64.75 -17.05
N LEU A 5 -37.01 -65.19 -16.36
CA LEU A 5 -36.54 -64.60 -15.11
C LEU A 5 -35.94 -63.20 -15.31
N SER A 6 -35.24 -62.99 -16.45
CA SER A 6 -34.71 -61.67 -16.83
C SER A 6 -35.81 -60.65 -17.15
N LEU A 7 -36.89 -61.11 -17.81
CA LEU A 7 -38.03 -60.24 -18.15
C LEU A 7 -38.85 -59.83 -16.90
N LEU A 8 -39.01 -60.77 -15.98
CA LEU A 8 -39.69 -60.53 -14.70
C LEU A 8 -38.87 -59.56 -13.78
N LEU A 9 -37.52 -59.70 -13.81
CA LEU A 9 -36.66 -58.80 -13.04
C LEU A 9 -36.66 -57.39 -13.61
N SER A 10 -36.67 -57.21 -14.95
CA SER A 10 -36.77 -55.89 -15.59
C SER A 10 -38.13 -55.22 -15.38
N LEU A 11 -39.22 -56.04 -15.39
CA LEU A 11 -40.56 -55.52 -15.08
C LEU A 11 -40.71 -55.09 -13.62
N LEU A 12 -40.11 -55.86 -12.68
CA LEU A 12 -40.10 -55.50 -11.26
C LEU A 12 -39.28 -54.23 -10.98
N LEU A 13 -38.14 -54.05 -11.66
CA LEU A 13 -37.36 -52.80 -11.58
C LEU A 13 -38.13 -51.60 -12.14
N MET A 14 -38.85 -51.79 -13.24
CA MET A 14 -39.65 -50.73 -13.84
C MET A 14 -40.84 -50.31 -12.98
N VAL A 15 -41.47 -51.26 -12.30
CA VAL A 15 -42.58 -50.99 -11.36
C VAL A 15 -42.07 -50.35 -10.07
N LEU A 16 -40.87 -50.70 -9.62
CA LEU A 16 -40.21 -50.01 -8.49
C LEU A 16 -39.79 -48.59 -8.81
N MET A 17 -39.40 -48.30 -10.07
CA MET A 17 -39.12 -46.93 -10.52
C MET A 17 -40.40 -46.07 -10.72
N LEU A 18 -41.53 -46.71 -11.03
CA LEU A 18 -42.81 -46.00 -11.18
C LEU A 18 -43.51 -45.77 -9.84
N LEU A 19 -43.23 -46.59 -8.82
CA LEU A 19 -43.74 -46.39 -7.45
C LEU A 19 -42.84 -45.58 -6.54
N GLY A 20 -41.56 -45.39 -6.92
CA GLY A 20 -40.61 -44.53 -6.23
C GLY A 20 -40.67 -43.05 -6.66
N GLY A 21 -41.44 -42.71 -7.68
CA GLY A 21 -41.57 -41.36 -8.24
C GLY A 21 -42.72 -40.52 -7.65
N ALA A 22 -43.45 -41.04 -6.66
CA ALA A 22 -44.63 -40.35 -6.11
C ALA A 22 -44.59 -40.19 -4.60
N ALA A 23 -43.38 -40.03 -4.03
CA ALA A 23 -43.28 -39.70 -2.63
C ALA A 23 -42.18 -38.63 -2.44
N PHE A 24 -42.64 -37.52 -1.86
CA PHE A 24 -41.87 -36.41 -1.36
C PHE A 24 -41.28 -35.45 -2.44
N ALA A 25 -42.15 -34.78 -3.19
CA ALA A 25 -42.05 -33.35 -3.24
C ALA A 25 -42.57 -32.85 -1.88
N GLU A 26 -41.73 -32.81 -0.82
CA GLU A 26 -41.89 -31.82 0.22
C GLU A 26 -41.74 -30.49 -0.56
N GLU A 27 -42.83 -29.80 -0.82
CA GLU A 27 -42.88 -28.37 -0.97
C GLU A 27 -42.24 -27.87 0.35
N ASN A 28 -40.93 -27.58 0.31
CA ASN A 28 -40.36 -26.67 1.25
C ASN A 28 -41.15 -25.37 1.02
N GLU A 29 -42.21 -25.14 1.79
CA GLU A 29 -42.72 -23.80 1.99
C GLU A 29 -41.49 -22.98 2.34
N GLU A 30 -41.00 -22.21 1.40
CA GLU A 30 -39.99 -21.18 1.66
C GLU A 30 -40.58 -20.37 2.81
N ASP A 31 -39.93 -20.45 3.99
CA ASP A 31 -40.27 -19.62 5.11
C ASP A 31 -40.14 -18.15 4.68
N THR A 32 -41.27 -17.60 4.23
CA THR A 32 -41.38 -16.23 3.72
C THR A 32 -41.38 -15.19 4.84
N THR A 33 -41.12 -15.60 6.09
CA THR A 33 -40.95 -14.65 7.19
C THR A 33 -39.80 -13.69 6.84
N PRO A 34 -40.04 -12.36 6.81
CA PRO A 34 -39.00 -11.40 6.46
C PRO A 34 -37.83 -11.54 7.45
N VAL A 35 -36.69 -11.96 6.94
CA VAL A 35 -35.47 -12.02 7.77
C VAL A 35 -34.99 -10.60 8.02
N VAL A 36 -35.05 -10.20 9.29
CA VAL A 36 -34.47 -8.92 9.69
C VAL A 36 -32.94 -9.00 9.52
N ALA A 37 -32.40 -8.22 8.58
CA ALA A 37 -30.97 -8.20 8.32
C ALA A 37 -30.17 -7.93 9.61
N PRO A 38 -29.08 -8.68 9.87
CA PRO A 38 -28.23 -8.46 11.04
C PRO A 38 -27.51 -7.12 10.95
N ILE A 39 -27.01 -6.66 12.10
CA ILE A 39 -25.97 -5.62 12.09
C ILE A 39 -24.66 -6.34 11.84
N VAL A 40 -24.07 -6.10 10.67
CA VAL A 40 -22.76 -6.63 10.28
C VAL A 40 -21.71 -5.56 10.47
N THR A 41 -20.58 -5.92 11.08
CA THR A 41 -19.44 -5.00 11.25
C THR A 41 -18.15 -5.75 10.90
N PHE A 42 -17.35 -5.20 10.01
CA PHE A 42 -16.01 -5.72 9.74
C PHE A 42 -15.14 -5.60 10.99
N LYS A 43 -14.45 -6.69 11.35
CA LYS A 43 -13.67 -6.77 12.61
C LYS A 43 -12.34 -6.04 12.53
N SER A 44 -11.74 -5.96 11.36
CA SER A 44 -10.52 -5.20 11.13
C SER A 44 -10.85 -3.88 10.46
N GLY A 45 -10.16 -2.83 10.88
CA GLY A 45 -10.18 -1.55 10.16
C GLY A 45 -9.42 -1.60 8.82
N PHE A 46 -8.73 -2.73 8.55
CA PHE A 46 -7.98 -2.92 7.32
C PHE A 46 -7.72 -4.40 7.04
N TYR A 47 -7.84 -4.82 5.77
CA TYR A 47 -7.54 -6.16 5.27
C TYR A 47 -6.53 -6.09 4.13
N VAL A 48 -5.46 -6.88 4.20
CA VAL A 48 -4.41 -6.97 3.18
C VAL A 48 -4.36 -8.38 2.63
N GLY A 49 -4.62 -8.50 1.34
CA GLY A 49 -4.45 -9.74 0.58
C GLY A 49 -3.19 -9.71 -0.28
N TYR A 50 -2.75 -10.89 -0.69
CA TYR A 50 -1.63 -11.04 -1.61
C TYR A 50 -1.99 -12.04 -2.71
N LEU A 51 -1.60 -11.73 -3.94
CA LEU A 51 -1.87 -12.57 -5.10
C LEU A 51 -1.51 -14.04 -4.80
N ASP A 52 -2.38 -14.95 -5.24
CA ASP A 52 -2.25 -16.39 -5.05
C ASP A 52 -2.23 -16.87 -3.59
N ARG A 53 -2.77 -16.07 -2.67
CA ARG A 53 -2.90 -16.43 -1.25
C ARG A 53 -4.31 -16.26 -0.71
N GLU A 54 -4.63 -17.07 0.29
CA GLU A 54 -5.86 -16.94 1.05
C GLU A 54 -5.73 -15.82 2.10
N ILE A 55 -6.78 -14.99 2.19
CA ILE A 55 -6.97 -14.04 3.28
C ILE A 55 -8.28 -14.37 4.02
N LYS A 56 -8.31 -14.13 5.33
CA LYS A 56 -9.50 -14.28 6.16
C LYS A 56 -10.13 -12.93 6.46
N ILE A 57 -11.36 -12.74 6.03
CA ILE A 57 -12.18 -11.57 6.29
C ILE A 57 -13.20 -11.92 7.37
N THR A 58 -13.06 -11.34 8.55
CA THR A 58 -13.95 -11.62 9.68
C THR A 58 -14.91 -10.47 9.92
N VAL A 59 -16.20 -10.79 10.01
CA VAL A 59 -17.26 -9.85 10.36
C VAL A 59 -17.96 -10.29 11.64
N SER A 60 -18.40 -9.34 12.45
CA SER A 60 -19.27 -9.57 13.58
C SER A 60 -20.73 -9.41 13.14
N CYS A 61 -21.55 -10.39 13.37
CA CYS A 61 -22.97 -10.35 13.06
C CYS A 61 -23.80 -10.31 14.35
N LYS A 62 -24.66 -9.30 14.49
CA LYS A 62 -25.59 -9.17 15.62
C LYS A 62 -27.01 -9.10 15.09
N ASN A 63 -27.87 -9.97 15.60
CA ASN A 63 -29.31 -9.84 15.35
C ASN A 63 -29.88 -8.59 16.02
N LYS A 64 -30.83 -7.95 15.33
CA LYS A 64 -31.60 -6.84 15.89
C LYS A 64 -32.66 -7.32 16.91
N SER A 65 -33.03 -8.61 16.89
CA SER A 65 -33.96 -9.21 17.80
C SER A 65 -33.43 -10.51 18.40
N SER A 66 -34.02 -10.99 19.51
CA SER A 66 -33.70 -12.28 20.10
C SER A 66 -34.39 -13.47 19.40
N ALA A 67 -35.11 -13.23 18.32
CA ALA A 67 -35.79 -14.28 17.56
C ALA A 67 -34.77 -15.21 16.89
N THR A 68 -35.11 -16.48 16.78
CA THR A 68 -34.35 -17.47 16.04
C THR A 68 -34.31 -17.04 14.58
N VAL A 69 -33.12 -16.86 14.03
CA VAL A 69 -32.94 -16.48 12.62
C VAL A 69 -32.94 -17.78 11.82
N PRO A 70 -33.70 -17.85 10.72
CA PRO A 70 -33.59 -18.98 9.81
C PRO A 70 -32.15 -19.08 9.28
N GLU A 71 -31.72 -20.32 9.06
CA GLU A 71 -30.38 -20.60 8.51
C GLU A 71 -30.20 -19.94 7.15
N LYS A 72 -29.35 -18.97 7.07
CA LYS A 72 -29.09 -18.17 5.86
C LYS A 72 -27.59 -18.06 5.57
N TYR A 73 -27.26 -17.82 4.30
CA TYR A 73 -25.90 -17.50 3.89
C TYR A 73 -25.72 -15.99 3.77
N LEU A 74 -24.65 -15.49 4.37
CA LEU A 74 -24.12 -14.19 4.01
C LEU A 74 -23.11 -14.35 2.88
N GLU A 75 -23.20 -13.48 1.89
CA GLU A 75 -22.25 -13.44 0.78
C GLU A 75 -21.28 -12.29 0.99
N LEU A 76 -19.99 -12.56 0.87
CA LEU A 76 -18.97 -11.53 0.69
C LEU A 76 -18.78 -11.29 -0.80
N ARG A 77 -18.89 -10.04 -1.23
CA ARG A 77 -18.72 -9.65 -2.63
C ARG A 77 -17.61 -8.61 -2.81
N ASN A 78 -16.96 -8.64 -3.97
CA ASN A 78 -15.98 -7.64 -4.40
C ASN A 78 -16.67 -6.33 -4.87
N HIS A 79 -15.85 -5.37 -5.31
CA HIS A 79 -16.33 -4.08 -5.84
C HIS A 79 -17.18 -4.20 -7.13
N ARG A 80 -17.04 -5.31 -7.88
CA ARG A 80 -17.85 -5.62 -9.08
C ARG A 80 -19.19 -6.30 -8.75
N GLY A 81 -19.42 -6.60 -7.46
CA GLY A 81 -20.62 -7.31 -6.99
C GLY A 81 -20.53 -8.84 -7.15
N GLU A 82 -19.38 -9.38 -7.53
CA GLU A 82 -19.14 -10.82 -7.65
C GLU A 82 -19.00 -11.46 -6.28
N VAL A 83 -19.59 -12.65 -6.11
CA VAL A 83 -19.52 -13.40 -4.86
C VAL A 83 -18.14 -14.03 -4.71
N LEU A 84 -17.40 -13.61 -3.71
CA LEU A 84 -16.09 -14.16 -3.35
C LEU A 84 -16.23 -15.40 -2.48
N GLU A 85 -17.13 -15.37 -1.50
CA GLU A 85 -17.33 -16.45 -0.55
C GLU A 85 -18.73 -16.38 0.08
N ARG A 86 -19.22 -17.51 0.57
CA ARG A 86 -20.46 -17.64 1.34
C ARG A 86 -20.19 -18.22 2.70
N ALA A 87 -20.67 -17.56 3.75
CA ALA A 87 -20.57 -18.04 5.12
C ALA A 87 -21.95 -18.25 5.72
N PHE A 88 -22.12 -19.40 6.36
CA PHE A 88 -23.40 -19.79 6.92
C PHE A 88 -23.66 -19.12 8.27
N TRP A 89 -24.79 -18.42 8.38
CA TRP A 89 -25.15 -17.66 9.56
C TRP A 89 -26.27 -18.38 10.35
N ARG A 90 -25.96 -18.84 11.56
CA ARG A 90 -26.84 -19.66 12.38
C ARG A 90 -27.26 -19.01 13.69
N ASN A 91 -26.58 -17.99 14.16
CA ASN A 91 -26.73 -17.56 15.57
C ASN A 91 -26.87 -16.03 15.69
N PRO A 92 -27.66 -15.50 16.63
CA PRO A 92 -27.90 -14.08 16.82
C PRO A 92 -26.65 -13.24 17.17
N ARG A 93 -25.56 -13.87 17.61
CA ARG A 93 -24.29 -13.18 17.91
C ARG A 93 -23.15 -14.10 17.51
N TYR A 94 -22.57 -13.84 16.34
CA TYR A 94 -21.56 -14.71 15.79
C TYR A 94 -20.55 -13.92 14.96
N ASP A 95 -19.28 -14.28 15.10
CA ASP A 95 -18.26 -13.83 14.18
C ASP A 95 -18.19 -14.81 13.01
N LEU A 96 -18.39 -14.31 11.80
CA LEU A 96 -18.24 -15.07 10.57
C LEU A 96 -16.92 -14.75 9.92
N THR A 97 -16.24 -15.77 9.41
CA THR A 97 -14.99 -15.62 8.68
C THR A 97 -15.16 -16.14 7.26
N PHE A 98 -14.88 -15.30 6.29
CA PHE A 98 -14.80 -15.62 4.88
C PHE A 98 -13.34 -15.92 4.53
N SER A 99 -13.09 -17.01 3.81
CA SER A 99 -11.79 -17.36 3.26
C SER A 99 -11.76 -16.95 1.80
N VAL A 100 -11.01 -15.91 1.48
CA VAL A 100 -10.96 -15.33 0.14
C VAL A 100 -9.60 -15.63 -0.49
N TYR A 101 -9.59 -16.26 -1.66
CA TYR A 101 -8.39 -16.42 -2.46
C TYR A 101 -8.20 -15.19 -3.35
N VAL A 102 -7.04 -14.54 -3.24
CA VAL A 102 -6.75 -13.29 -3.94
C VAL A 102 -6.31 -13.58 -5.37
N THR A 103 -7.00 -13.01 -6.33
CA THR A 103 -6.78 -13.14 -7.77
C THR A 103 -6.28 -11.83 -8.39
N GLU A 104 -5.78 -11.86 -9.62
CA GLU A 104 -5.22 -10.68 -10.31
C GLU A 104 -6.22 -9.52 -10.42
N ASP A 105 -7.49 -9.81 -10.66
CA ASP A 105 -8.56 -8.80 -10.76
C ASP A 105 -8.90 -8.11 -9.42
N MET A 106 -8.36 -8.62 -8.31
CA MET A 106 -8.49 -8.03 -6.97
C MET A 106 -7.31 -7.12 -6.61
N LEU A 107 -6.30 -6.98 -7.47
CA LEU A 107 -5.13 -6.14 -7.17
C LEU A 107 -5.52 -4.67 -7.06
N GLY A 108 -4.88 -3.98 -6.10
CA GLY A 108 -5.18 -2.58 -5.79
C GLY A 108 -6.10 -2.41 -4.59
N GLY A 109 -6.65 -1.20 -4.41
CA GLY A 109 -7.64 -0.89 -3.38
C GLY A 109 -9.03 -1.32 -3.82
N ASN A 110 -9.70 -2.10 -3.00
CA ASN A 110 -11.00 -2.66 -3.32
C ASN A 110 -12.01 -2.44 -2.21
N LYS A 111 -13.29 -2.39 -2.60
CA LYS A 111 -14.42 -2.46 -1.67
C LYS A 111 -14.84 -3.91 -1.51
N LEU A 112 -15.12 -4.27 -0.25
CA LEU A 112 -15.79 -5.52 0.07
C LEU A 112 -17.16 -5.20 0.64
N SER A 113 -18.16 -5.96 0.26
CA SER A 113 -19.54 -5.81 0.76
C SER A 113 -20.10 -7.14 1.22
N VAL A 114 -20.91 -7.11 2.29
CA VAL A 114 -21.64 -8.26 2.81
C VAL A 114 -23.09 -8.14 2.42
N TRP A 115 -23.66 -9.22 1.90
CA TRP A 115 -25.01 -9.30 1.36
C TRP A 115 -25.80 -10.42 2.00
N LEU A 116 -27.10 -10.21 2.15
CA LEU A 116 -28.07 -11.19 2.61
C LEU A 116 -29.28 -11.16 1.67
N ASP A 117 -29.64 -12.30 1.09
CA ASP A 117 -30.82 -12.46 0.21
C ASP A 117 -30.86 -11.40 -0.94
N GLY A 118 -29.71 -11.04 -1.48
CA GLY A 118 -29.59 -10.05 -2.56
C GLY A 118 -29.57 -8.59 -2.11
N GLU A 119 -29.66 -8.30 -0.80
CA GLU A 119 -29.55 -6.96 -0.24
C GLU A 119 -28.19 -6.73 0.42
N LYS A 120 -27.58 -5.57 0.17
CA LYS A 120 -26.32 -5.18 0.82
C LYS A 120 -26.56 -4.77 2.28
N VAL A 121 -25.90 -5.48 3.23
CA VAL A 121 -26.03 -5.22 4.67
C VAL A 121 -24.89 -4.41 5.26
N ASN A 122 -23.69 -4.47 4.66
CA ASN A 122 -22.55 -3.60 5.01
C ASN A 122 -21.50 -3.59 3.90
N GLU A 123 -20.60 -2.62 3.99
CA GLU A 123 -19.48 -2.47 3.04
C GLU A 123 -18.26 -1.89 3.75
N THR A 124 -17.05 -2.20 3.27
CA THR A 124 -15.80 -1.56 3.67
C THR A 124 -14.96 -1.26 2.43
N ASP A 125 -14.27 -0.14 2.44
CA ASP A 125 -13.25 0.27 1.48
C ASP A 125 -11.83 -0.02 1.96
N SER A 126 -11.71 -0.75 3.06
CA SER A 126 -10.44 -1.04 3.74
C SER A 126 -9.84 -2.39 3.36
N PHE A 127 -10.08 -2.86 2.12
CA PHE A 127 -9.40 -4.02 1.56
C PHE A 127 -8.44 -3.60 0.45
N ALA A 128 -7.27 -4.22 0.43
CA ALA A 128 -6.33 -4.09 -0.66
C ALA A 128 -5.59 -5.39 -0.94
N ALA A 129 -5.31 -5.66 -2.20
CA ALA A 129 -4.56 -6.81 -2.65
C ALA A 129 -3.32 -6.39 -3.45
N PHE A 130 -2.22 -7.13 -3.28
CA PHE A 130 -0.92 -6.82 -3.86
C PHE A 130 -0.29 -8.05 -4.51
N SER A 131 0.51 -7.82 -5.57
CA SER A 131 1.16 -8.91 -6.32
C SER A 131 2.36 -9.49 -5.60
N ASP A 132 3.03 -8.75 -4.69
CA ASP A 132 4.25 -9.22 -4.03
C ASP A 132 4.31 -8.81 -2.55
N ILE A 133 4.67 -9.79 -1.71
CA ILE A 133 4.89 -9.62 -0.26
C ILE A 133 6.34 -9.27 0.05
N SER A 134 7.28 -9.66 -0.83
CA SER A 134 8.65 -9.97 -0.43
C SER A 134 9.60 -8.78 -0.44
N LEU A 135 9.26 -7.69 -1.11
CA LEU A 135 10.16 -6.55 -1.23
C LEU A 135 10.03 -5.61 -0.02
N PRO A 136 11.03 -5.57 0.86
CA PRO A 136 11.04 -4.58 1.94
C PRO A 136 11.13 -3.16 1.35
N ARG A 137 10.65 -2.16 2.11
CA ARG A 137 10.85 -0.75 1.75
C ARG A 137 12.34 -0.45 1.54
N VAL A 138 12.61 0.55 0.71
CA VAL A 138 13.99 0.94 0.40
C VAL A 138 14.59 1.73 1.59
N THR A 139 15.52 1.11 2.28
CA THR A 139 16.36 1.79 3.30
C THR A 139 17.85 1.56 3.02
N ARG A 140 18.13 0.38 2.49
CA ARG A 140 19.44 -0.09 2.10
C ARG A 140 19.29 -1.10 0.97
N LEU A 141 20.11 -0.98 -0.03
CA LEU A 141 20.13 -1.85 -1.21
C LEU A 141 21.51 -2.50 -1.39
N THR A 142 21.64 -3.34 -2.40
CA THR A 142 22.92 -3.98 -2.76
C THR A 142 23.26 -3.60 -4.20
N PRO A 143 23.81 -2.39 -4.42
CA PRO A 143 24.13 -1.95 -5.78
C PRO A 143 25.32 -2.71 -6.36
N SER A 144 25.36 -2.80 -7.68
CA SER A 144 26.44 -3.47 -8.45
C SER A 144 27.79 -2.76 -8.37
N GLU A 145 27.81 -1.52 -7.92
CA GLU A 145 29.01 -0.70 -7.65
C GLU A 145 28.87 0.06 -6.33
N PRO A 146 29.99 0.49 -5.71
CA PRO A 146 29.93 1.23 -4.45
C PRO A 146 29.16 2.56 -4.60
N ALA A 147 27.93 2.63 -4.08
CA ALA A 147 27.07 3.80 -4.17
C ALA A 147 26.32 4.09 -2.87
N VAL A 148 25.91 5.34 -2.67
CA VAL A 148 25.10 5.81 -1.53
C VAL A 148 23.99 6.73 -2.03
N GLY A 149 22.75 6.48 -1.58
CA GLY A 149 21.58 7.26 -1.96
C GLY A 149 21.47 8.57 -1.16
N VAL A 150 21.29 9.69 -1.88
CA VAL A 150 21.12 11.02 -1.28
C VAL A 150 19.62 11.34 -1.21
N MET A 151 19.05 11.29 -0.01
CA MET A 151 17.65 11.61 0.28
C MET A 151 17.55 13.02 0.90
N ILE A 152 16.72 13.89 0.33
CA ILE A 152 16.53 15.26 0.80
C ILE A 152 15.03 15.48 1.01
N VAL A 153 14.60 15.60 2.28
CA VAL A 153 13.22 15.96 2.61
C VAL A 153 13.03 17.47 2.38
N CYS A 154 12.01 17.81 1.61
CA CYS A 154 11.77 19.16 1.11
C CYS A 154 10.30 19.57 1.35
N SER A 155 9.92 19.74 2.62
CA SER A 155 8.58 20.19 3.04
C SER A 155 8.42 21.71 3.00
N GLY A 156 9.52 22.45 2.80
CA GLY A 156 9.60 23.88 2.69
C GLY A 156 11.06 24.32 2.74
N ALA A 157 11.43 25.35 2.00
CA ALA A 157 12.78 25.90 1.99
C ALA A 157 12.73 27.40 1.67
N SER A 158 13.58 28.19 2.34
CA SER A 158 13.88 29.54 1.89
C SER A 158 14.70 29.51 0.60
N GLU A 159 14.73 30.65 -0.10
CA GLU A 159 15.55 30.78 -1.33
C GLU A 159 17.03 30.48 -1.06
N LYS A 160 17.54 30.96 0.08
CA LYS A 160 18.94 30.70 0.49
C LYS A 160 19.21 29.22 0.72
N GLN A 161 18.32 28.52 1.46
CA GLN A 161 18.49 27.10 1.75
C GLN A 161 18.51 26.26 0.48
N LEU A 162 17.60 26.55 -0.46
CA LEU A 162 17.57 25.85 -1.74
C LEU A 162 18.85 26.12 -2.53
N THR A 163 19.27 27.38 -2.63
CA THR A 163 20.49 27.77 -3.39
C THR A 163 21.73 27.12 -2.78
N ASP A 164 21.91 27.16 -1.46
CA ASP A 164 23.04 26.54 -0.77
C ASP A 164 23.08 25.02 -1.01
N MET A 165 21.91 24.36 -0.96
CA MET A 165 21.78 22.92 -1.21
C MET A 165 22.18 22.56 -2.65
N LEU A 166 21.61 23.26 -3.64
CA LEU A 166 21.91 23.01 -5.05
C LEU A 166 23.37 23.27 -5.37
N ASN A 167 23.94 24.37 -4.86
CA ASN A 167 25.37 24.69 -5.02
C ASN A 167 26.27 23.61 -4.42
N THR A 168 25.90 23.07 -3.25
CA THR A 168 26.65 22.00 -2.60
C THR A 168 26.65 20.74 -3.44
N LEU A 169 25.48 20.32 -3.97
CA LEU A 169 25.38 19.16 -4.84
C LEU A 169 26.13 19.36 -6.16
N ASP A 170 25.99 20.53 -6.78
CA ASP A 170 26.66 20.89 -8.05
C ASP A 170 28.19 20.91 -7.91
N LYS A 171 28.72 21.40 -6.80
CA LYS A 171 30.18 21.40 -6.48
C LYS A 171 30.81 20.01 -6.65
N TYR A 172 30.07 18.94 -6.35
CA TYR A 172 30.54 17.57 -6.49
C TYR A 172 30.00 16.86 -7.73
N GLY A 173 29.19 17.53 -8.55
CA GLY A 173 28.51 16.92 -9.69
C GLY A 173 27.50 15.85 -9.31
N VAL A 174 26.93 15.94 -8.11
CA VAL A 174 26.04 14.93 -7.52
C VAL A 174 24.56 15.30 -7.73
N LYS A 175 23.73 14.31 -8.00
CA LYS A 175 22.27 14.45 -8.01
C LYS A 175 21.68 13.74 -6.80
N GLY A 176 20.64 14.34 -6.21
CA GLY A 176 19.90 13.78 -5.06
C GLY A 176 18.41 13.66 -5.37
N THR A 177 17.68 12.96 -4.52
CA THR A 177 16.22 12.80 -4.60
C THR A 177 15.58 13.74 -3.59
N PHE A 178 14.76 14.68 -4.08
CA PHE A 178 14.04 15.66 -3.27
C PHE A 178 12.61 15.20 -3.04
N TYR A 179 12.28 14.86 -1.80
CA TYR A 179 10.94 14.44 -1.39
C TYR A 179 10.11 15.67 -1.02
N VAL A 180 9.26 16.09 -1.95
CA VAL A 180 8.47 17.33 -1.84
C VAL A 180 7.09 17.08 -1.28
N THR A 181 6.45 18.11 -0.69
CA THR A 181 5.06 18.10 -0.23
C THR A 181 4.16 18.89 -1.18
N GLY A 182 2.87 18.55 -1.21
CA GLY A 182 1.90 19.28 -2.04
C GLY A 182 1.79 20.77 -1.67
N ASP A 183 1.89 21.09 -0.39
CA ASP A 183 1.89 22.47 0.08
C ASP A 183 3.11 23.27 -0.44
N PHE A 184 4.29 22.67 -0.43
CA PHE A 184 5.50 23.31 -0.94
C PHE A 184 5.46 23.49 -2.47
N VAL A 185 4.96 22.47 -3.19
CA VAL A 185 4.77 22.54 -4.65
C VAL A 185 3.84 23.69 -5.03
N ARG A 186 2.67 23.79 -4.38
CA ARG A 186 1.68 24.85 -4.70
C ARG A 186 2.18 26.26 -4.40
N ARG A 187 2.93 26.42 -3.31
CA ARG A 187 3.41 27.74 -2.88
C ARG A 187 4.67 28.20 -3.58
N ASN A 188 5.48 27.29 -4.10
CA ASN A 188 6.79 27.60 -4.66
C ASN A 188 7.11 26.77 -5.90
N PRO A 189 6.25 26.74 -6.93
CA PRO A 189 6.48 25.91 -8.12
C PRO A 189 7.78 26.26 -8.83
N GLU A 190 8.21 27.51 -8.80
CA GLU A 190 9.48 27.96 -9.38
C GLU A 190 10.71 27.35 -8.68
N ARG A 191 10.62 27.04 -7.38
CA ARG A 191 11.71 26.38 -6.65
C ARG A 191 11.79 24.90 -6.99
N ILE A 192 10.62 24.26 -7.17
CA ILE A 192 10.56 22.86 -7.62
C ILE A 192 11.11 22.76 -9.05
N GLN A 193 10.74 23.69 -9.93
CA GLN A 193 11.27 23.71 -11.30
C GLN A 193 12.79 23.81 -11.29
N ARG A 194 13.40 24.63 -10.43
CA ARG A 194 14.86 24.72 -10.31
C ARG A 194 15.51 23.41 -9.86
N ILE A 195 14.87 22.65 -8.99
CA ILE A 195 15.34 21.31 -8.58
C ILE A 195 15.36 20.37 -9.80
N ILE A 196 14.29 20.40 -10.59
CA ILE A 196 14.15 19.59 -11.82
C ILE A 196 15.18 20.01 -12.87
N ASP A 197 15.30 21.32 -13.16
CA ASP A 197 16.22 21.87 -14.15
C ASP A 197 17.69 21.58 -13.81
N ALA A 198 17.99 21.48 -12.52
CA ALA A 198 19.30 21.06 -12.03
C ALA A 198 19.53 19.54 -12.18
N GLY A 199 18.57 18.78 -12.69
CA GLY A 199 18.67 17.34 -12.96
C GLY A 199 18.53 16.46 -11.72
N HIS A 200 17.93 16.97 -10.65
CA HIS A 200 17.62 16.16 -9.45
C HIS A 200 16.32 15.39 -9.63
N GLU A 201 16.18 14.30 -8.87
CA GLU A 201 14.99 13.47 -8.86
C GLU A 201 13.94 14.00 -7.89
N LEU A 202 12.65 13.97 -8.27
CA LEU A 202 11.55 14.25 -7.38
C LEU A 202 11.01 12.96 -6.76
N GLY A 203 10.82 13.00 -5.43
CA GLY A 203 10.07 12.02 -4.65
C GLY A 203 8.86 12.68 -3.98
N SER A 204 7.89 11.86 -3.63
CA SER A 204 6.68 12.27 -2.91
C SER A 204 6.89 12.19 -1.40
N HIS A 205 6.60 13.29 -0.68
CA HIS A 205 6.47 13.30 0.80
C HIS A 205 5.00 13.36 1.24
N GLY A 206 4.10 13.09 0.28
CA GLY A 206 2.65 13.21 0.44
C GLY A 206 2.14 14.63 0.20
N ASN A 207 0.86 14.73 -0.14
CA ASN A 207 0.20 16.02 -0.37
C ASN A 207 0.11 16.84 0.92
N ASN A 208 -0.20 16.16 2.04
CA ASN A 208 -0.29 16.76 3.38
C ASN A 208 0.59 15.99 4.37
N LEU A 209 1.16 16.70 5.35
CA LEU A 209 1.96 16.11 6.42
C LEU A 209 1.04 15.44 7.45
N ILE A 210 0.71 14.18 7.23
CA ILE A 210 -0.15 13.36 8.11
C ILE A 210 0.59 12.10 8.57
N ASN A 211 0.16 11.53 9.69
CA ASN A 211 0.63 10.21 10.11
C ASN A 211 -0.13 9.14 9.31
N MET A 212 0.55 8.54 8.33
CA MET A 212 -0.04 7.55 7.41
C MET A 212 -0.51 6.28 8.11
N THR A 213 0.00 5.96 9.30
CA THR A 213 -0.38 4.75 10.05
C THR A 213 -1.64 4.94 10.90
N GLU A 214 -2.17 6.17 10.99
CA GLU A 214 -3.31 6.53 11.83
C GLU A 214 -4.55 6.94 11.02
N VAL A 215 -4.47 6.90 9.70
CA VAL A 215 -5.55 7.27 8.80
C VAL A 215 -6.07 6.09 7.99
N SER A 216 -7.23 6.23 7.34
CA SER A 216 -7.80 5.19 6.49
C SER A 216 -6.95 4.91 5.24
N TYR A 217 -7.12 3.73 4.65
CA TYR A 217 -6.53 3.37 3.37
C TYR A 217 -6.78 4.45 2.30
N ALA A 218 -8.03 4.82 2.11
CA ALA A 218 -8.42 5.83 1.11
C ALA A 218 -7.67 7.15 1.33
N ARG A 219 -7.46 7.56 2.58
CA ARG A 219 -6.74 8.80 2.89
C ARG A 219 -5.24 8.70 2.61
N VAL A 220 -4.61 7.53 2.83
CA VAL A 220 -3.21 7.30 2.43
C VAL A 220 -3.09 7.36 0.92
N GLN A 221 -3.96 6.64 0.21
CA GLN A 221 -4.00 6.59 -1.25
C GLN A 221 -4.19 7.99 -1.85
N GLU A 222 -5.20 8.71 -1.41
CA GLU A 222 -5.50 10.10 -1.83
C GLU A 222 -4.29 11.01 -1.61
N ASN A 223 -3.65 10.93 -0.44
CA ASN A 223 -2.52 11.78 -0.09
C ASN A 223 -1.31 11.58 -1.02
N ILE A 224 -1.05 10.34 -1.44
CA ILE A 224 0.02 10.02 -2.39
C ILE A 224 -0.37 10.46 -3.79
N ARG A 225 -1.58 10.11 -4.25
CA ARG A 225 -2.08 10.38 -5.58
C ARG A 225 -2.16 11.89 -5.88
N GLU A 226 -2.77 12.66 -4.99
CA GLU A 226 -2.93 14.10 -5.14
C GLU A 226 -1.60 14.83 -5.37
N LEU A 227 -0.52 14.43 -4.68
CA LEU A 227 0.78 15.03 -4.92
C LEU A 227 1.38 14.59 -6.25
N ASN A 228 1.27 13.31 -6.58
CA ASN A 228 1.83 12.79 -7.82
C ASN A 228 1.18 13.44 -9.03
N ASP A 229 -0.16 13.56 -9.02
CA ASP A 229 -0.94 14.22 -10.07
C ASP A 229 -0.58 15.70 -10.16
N LEU A 230 -0.49 16.40 -9.02
CA LEU A 230 -0.06 17.80 -8.98
C LEU A 230 1.33 18.02 -9.61
N CYS A 231 2.30 17.14 -9.32
CA CYS A 231 3.63 17.23 -9.92
C CYS A 231 3.61 16.95 -11.41
N GLU A 232 2.86 15.95 -11.85
CA GLU A 232 2.70 15.60 -13.26
C GLU A 232 2.02 16.72 -14.04
N GLU A 233 0.92 17.26 -13.54
CA GLU A 233 0.19 18.37 -14.16
C GLU A 233 1.02 19.66 -14.24
N THR A 234 1.82 19.95 -13.18
CA THR A 234 2.56 21.22 -13.10
C THR A 234 3.89 21.16 -13.85
N PHE A 235 4.60 20.03 -13.80
CA PHE A 235 5.98 19.92 -14.26
C PHE A 235 6.20 18.83 -15.33
N GLY A 236 5.19 18.03 -15.65
CA GLY A 236 5.34 16.85 -16.51
C GLY A 236 6.17 15.72 -15.88
N VAL A 237 6.34 15.74 -14.56
CA VAL A 237 7.14 14.77 -13.80
C VAL A 237 6.28 14.12 -12.71
N ARG A 238 6.01 12.81 -12.86
CA ARG A 238 5.31 12.03 -11.83
C ARG A 238 6.33 11.39 -10.88
N PRO A 239 6.33 11.70 -9.57
CA PRO A 239 7.18 11.02 -8.60
C PRO A 239 6.98 9.50 -8.61
N ARG A 240 8.08 8.74 -8.54
CA ARG A 240 8.06 7.26 -8.48
C ARG A 240 8.57 6.73 -7.12
N LEU A 241 8.90 7.63 -6.23
CA LEU A 241 9.40 7.37 -4.88
C LEU A 241 8.54 8.08 -3.85
N PHE A 242 8.28 7.42 -2.74
CA PHE A 242 7.49 7.95 -1.63
C PHE A 242 8.25 7.81 -0.32
N CYS A 243 8.16 8.82 0.53
CA CYS A 243 8.63 8.78 1.91
C CYS A 243 7.54 9.35 2.81
N ALA A 244 7.01 8.55 3.71
CA ALA A 244 5.97 9.00 4.63
C ALA A 244 6.49 10.06 5.61
N HIS A 245 5.65 11.06 5.92
CA HIS A 245 5.94 12.04 6.97
C HIS A 245 6.22 11.35 8.31
N LEU A 246 7.19 11.85 9.07
CA LEU A 246 7.70 11.24 10.33
C LEU A 246 8.28 9.83 10.15
N GLY A 247 8.47 9.34 8.93
CA GLY A 247 8.76 7.94 8.69
C GLY A 247 7.61 7.00 9.13
N ALA A 248 6.38 7.55 9.28
CA ALA A 248 5.20 6.83 9.74
C ALA A 248 4.68 5.88 8.64
N THR A 249 5.32 4.73 8.55
CA THR A 249 5.03 3.70 7.55
C THR A 249 5.01 2.31 8.19
N ASN A 250 4.22 1.42 7.61
CA ASN A 250 4.12 0.01 7.93
C ASN A 250 3.89 -0.79 6.64
N SER A 251 3.73 -2.11 6.72
CA SER A 251 3.50 -2.94 5.54
C SER A 251 2.27 -2.53 4.71
N ILE A 252 1.25 -1.98 5.36
CA ILE A 252 0.03 -1.50 4.71
C ILE A 252 0.33 -0.24 3.90
N VAL A 253 0.96 0.77 4.52
CA VAL A 253 1.34 2.02 3.83
C VAL A 253 2.28 1.73 2.65
N THR A 254 3.28 0.84 2.86
CA THR A 254 4.18 0.39 1.78
C THR A 254 3.41 -0.24 0.62
N ALA A 255 2.42 -1.07 0.93
CA ALA A 255 1.62 -1.74 -0.07
C ALA A 255 0.73 -0.76 -0.85
N ILE A 256 0.10 0.22 -0.15
CA ILE A 256 -0.68 1.28 -0.80
C ILE A 256 0.21 2.14 -1.71
N ALA A 257 1.39 2.52 -1.23
CA ALA A 257 2.35 3.29 -2.03
C ALA A 257 2.69 2.58 -3.34
N ARG A 258 2.95 1.26 -3.29
CA ARG A 258 3.21 0.46 -4.49
C ARG A 258 2.02 0.35 -5.42
N ALA A 259 0.81 0.23 -4.90
CA ALA A 259 -0.41 0.25 -5.69
C ALA A 259 -0.61 1.60 -6.42
N GLU A 260 -0.11 2.71 -5.85
CA GLU A 260 -0.07 4.03 -6.49
C GLU A 260 1.18 4.23 -7.38
N GLY A 261 1.91 3.16 -7.69
CA GLY A 261 3.05 3.17 -8.60
C GLY A 261 4.30 3.81 -8.02
N VAL A 262 4.39 4.00 -6.71
CA VAL A 262 5.55 4.60 -6.04
C VAL A 262 6.21 3.63 -5.07
N GLU A 263 7.53 3.62 -5.02
CA GLU A 263 8.27 2.80 -4.07
C GLU A 263 8.39 3.51 -2.72
N ASP A 264 8.04 2.80 -1.63
CA ASP A 264 8.18 3.32 -0.26
C ASP A 264 9.65 3.29 0.17
N CYS A 265 10.19 4.47 0.42
CA CYS A 265 11.58 4.70 0.79
C CYS A 265 11.69 5.27 2.20
N LEU A 266 12.68 4.79 2.93
CA LEU A 266 13.07 5.34 4.20
C LEU A 266 14.61 5.44 4.21
N PHE A 267 15.17 6.04 5.22
CA PHE A 267 16.63 6.17 5.37
C PHE A 267 17.23 5.04 6.21
N ALA A 268 18.49 4.70 5.93
CA ALA A 268 19.33 3.90 6.82
C ALA A 268 20.03 4.78 7.85
N ILE A 269 20.36 6.01 7.45
CA ILE A 269 21.04 7.02 8.28
C ILE A 269 20.29 8.34 8.14
N ASP A 270 19.98 8.97 9.27
CA ASP A 270 19.42 10.33 9.34
C ASP A 270 20.51 11.28 9.85
N ALA A 271 20.72 12.39 9.16
CA ALA A 271 21.62 13.46 9.62
C ALA A 271 21.17 14.08 10.95
N CYS A 272 19.85 14.00 11.25
CA CYS A 272 19.20 14.67 12.39
C CYS A 272 19.28 16.20 12.34
N ASP A 273 19.48 16.77 11.17
CA ASP A 273 19.58 18.21 10.91
C ASP A 273 18.27 18.97 11.17
N TRP A 274 17.14 18.27 11.21
CA TRP A 274 15.81 18.80 11.54
C TRP A 274 15.57 19.01 13.03
N SER A 275 16.40 18.40 13.90
CA SER A 275 16.14 18.30 15.32
C SER A 275 16.78 19.44 16.11
N ASP A 276 16.00 20.14 16.92
CA ASP A 276 16.48 21.17 17.84
C ASP A 276 17.60 20.66 18.78
N ALA A 277 17.58 19.36 19.09
CA ALA A 277 18.61 18.73 19.91
C ALA A 277 20.01 18.75 19.24
N TYR A 278 20.06 18.93 17.92
CA TYR A 278 21.31 18.97 17.14
C TYR A 278 21.63 20.35 16.57
N LYS A 279 20.78 21.35 16.75
CA LYS A 279 20.89 22.70 16.19
C LYS A 279 22.30 23.31 16.29
N ASP A 280 23.01 23.13 17.44
CA ASP A 280 24.35 23.64 17.65
C ASP A 280 25.41 22.52 17.68
N LYS A 281 25.12 21.36 17.11
CA LYS A 281 25.95 20.16 17.17
C LYS A 281 26.39 19.66 15.78
N VAL A 282 26.91 20.57 14.95
CA VAL A 282 27.35 20.26 13.58
C VAL A 282 28.28 19.04 13.55
N TYR A 283 29.24 18.95 14.46
CA TYR A 283 30.15 17.81 14.52
C TYR A 283 29.43 16.46 14.70
N GLN A 284 28.37 16.42 15.49
CA GLN A 284 27.60 15.19 15.70
C GLN A 284 26.80 14.82 14.44
N MET A 285 26.22 15.81 13.75
CA MET A 285 25.54 15.58 12.48
C MET A 285 26.52 15.05 11.42
N VAL A 286 27.69 15.69 11.28
CA VAL A 286 28.75 15.24 10.37
C VAL A 286 29.19 13.81 10.73
N TYR A 287 29.44 13.51 12.02
CA TYR A 287 29.81 12.16 12.45
C TYR A 287 28.76 11.11 12.06
N ARG A 288 27.46 11.41 12.18
CA ARG A 288 26.39 10.49 11.78
C ARG A 288 26.48 10.10 10.30
N VAL A 289 26.69 11.09 9.43
CA VAL A 289 26.68 10.88 7.96
C VAL A 289 28.04 10.47 7.40
N THR A 290 29.12 10.52 8.18
CA THR A 290 30.48 10.10 7.75
C THR A 290 30.97 8.83 8.48
N SER A 291 30.27 8.36 9.51
CA SER A 291 30.65 7.18 10.30
C SER A 291 30.74 5.89 9.45
N ASP A 292 31.36 4.86 10.01
CA ASP A 292 31.49 3.53 9.37
C ASP A 292 30.13 2.82 9.13
N ARG A 293 29.06 3.35 9.71
CA ARG A 293 27.68 2.87 9.45
C ARG A 293 27.19 3.23 8.04
N VAL A 294 27.76 4.28 7.43
CA VAL A 294 27.49 4.63 6.03
C VAL A 294 28.36 3.78 5.14
N THR A 295 27.75 2.81 4.50
CA THR A 295 28.36 1.85 3.59
C THR A 295 27.61 1.86 2.26
N SER A 296 28.14 1.17 1.24
CA SER A 296 27.47 0.98 -0.04
C SER A 296 26.01 0.52 0.15
N GLY A 297 25.11 1.08 -0.63
CA GLY A 297 23.68 0.81 -0.63
C GLY A 297 22.87 1.53 0.44
N CYS A 298 23.49 2.28 1.37
CA CYS A 298 22.75 3.09 2.34
C CYS A 298 21.97 4.21 1.64
N VAL A 299 20.77 4.51 2.17
CA VAL A 299 20.07 5.78 1.93
C VAL A 299 20.36 6.70 3.13
N VAL A 300 20.86 7.90 2.86
CA VAL A 300 21.18 8.90 3.88
C VAL A 300 20.29 10.11 3.73
N GLN A 301 19.57 10.46 4.80
CA GLN A 301 18.55 11.51 4.80
C GLN A 301 19.10 12.83 5.34
N PHE A 302 18.70 13.91 4.66
CA PHE A 302 18.85 15.30 5.02
C PHE A 302 17.53 16.04 4.89
N HIS A 303 17.39 17.21 5.53
CA HIS A 303 16.24 18.10 5.38
C HIS A 303 16.71 19.45 4.84
N ILE A 304 16.14 19.90 3.74
CA ILE A 304 16.60 21.16 3.09
C ILE A 304 16.49 22.37 4.01
N ASN A 305 15.53 22.38 4.92
CA ASN A 305 15.30 23.42 5.90
C ASN A 305 15.92 23.13 7.29
N GLY A 306 16.75 22.09 7.36
CA GLY A 306 17.43 21.70 8.60
C GLY A 306 18.54 22.66 9.04
N TYR A 307 19.07 22.43 10.23
CA TYR A 307 20.19 23.17 10.77
C TYR A 307 21.50 22.77 10.10
N HIS A 308 22.24 23.72 9.53
CA HIS A 308 23.55 23.50 8.91
C HIS A 308 23.56 22.46 7.79
N THR A 309 22.44 22.13 7.18
CA THR A 309 22.31 20.99 6.27
C THR A 309 23.29 21.05 5.10
N ALA A 310 23.47 22.22 4.45
CA ALA A 310 24.40 22.35 3.34
C ALA A 310 25.85 22.10 3.77
N GLU A 311 26.25 22.56 4.96
CA GLU A 311 27.57 22.29 5.53
C GLU A 311 27.78 20.81 5.87
N VAL A 312 26.77 20.17 6.48
CA VAL A 312 26.79 18.73 6.82
C VAL A 312 26.85 17.88 5.55
N LEU A 313 26.07 18.24 4.53
CA LEU A 313 26.09 17.57 3.23
C LEU A 313 27.43 17.72 2.51
N ASP A 314 28.03 18.91 2.54
CA ASP A 314 29.38 19.15 1.97
C ASP A 314 30.42 18.20 2.56
N LYS A 315 30.43 18.06 3.91
CA LYS A 315 31.32 17.12 4.60
C LYS A 315 31.00 15.66 4.32
N ALA A 316 29.71 15.33 4.16
CA ALA A 316 29.29 13.99 3.81
C ALA A 316 29.77 13.60 2.40
N LEU A 317 29.53 14.44 1.41
CA LEU A 317 29.94 14.22 0.02
C LEU A 317 31.44 14.08 -0.12
N ASP A 318 32.22 14.96 0.50
CA ASP A 318 33.69 14.87 0.50
C ASP A 318 34.17 13.53 1.10
N ASN A 319 33.61 13.13 2.25
CA ASN A 319 33.97 11.87 2.90
C ASN A 319 33.56 10.64 2.06
N TRP A 320 32.33 10.63 1.52
CA TRP A 320 31.87 9.48 0.74
C TRP A 320 32.67 9.27 -0.52
N ILE A 321 32.97 10.37 -1.26
CA ILE A 321 33.71 10.32 -2.52
C ILE A 321 35.19 10.05 -2.27
N ASN A 322 35.85 10.88 -1.45
CA ASN A 322 37.31 10.93 -1.37
C ASN A 322 37.89 9.96 -0.31
N VAL A 323 37.10 9.56 0.70
CA VAL A 323 37.59 8.69 1.78
C VAL A 323 37.03 7.27 1.63
N LYS A 324 35.73 7.16 1.36
CA LYS A 324 35.03 5.84 1.30
C LYS A 324 34.95 5.26 -0.09
N GLY A 325 35.21 6.03 -1.15
CA GLY A 325 35.08 5.57 -2.53
C GLY A 325 33.63 5.23 -2.92
N LEU A 326 32.64 5.88 -2.28
CA LEU A 326 31.23 5.72 -2.59
C LEU A 326 30.78 6.78 -3.58
N ARG A 327 30.02 6.40 -4.59
CA ARG A 327 29.38 7.31 -5.52
C ARG A 327 28.02 7.76 -4.97
N PRO A 328 27.83 9.05 -4.62
CA PRO A 328 26.51 9.54 -4.23
C PRO A 328 25.58 9.60 -5.46
N VAL A 329 24.38 9.07 -5.32
CA VAL A 329 23.41 8.93 -6.42
C VAL A 329 21.99 9.26 -5.94
N THR A 330 21.05 9.45 -6.87
CA THR A 330 19.62 9.50 -6.55
C THR A 330 19.12 8.13 -6.03
N ILE A 331 17.97 8.10 -5.39
CA ILE A 331 17.40 6.84 -4.89
C ILE A 331 16.96 5.95 -6.06
N GLY A 332 16.40 6.55 -7.12
CA GLY A 332 16.02 5.81 -8.32
C GLY A 332 17.24 5.17 -9.00
N GLU A 333 18.36 5.88 -9.10
CA GLU A 333 19.61 5.32 -9.62
C GLU A 333 20.16 4.21 -8.70
N LEU A 334 20.09 4.38 -7.37
CA LEU A 334 20.49 3.35 -6.42
C LEU A 334 19.66 2.06 -6.58
N MET A 335 18.36 2.21 -6.84
CA MET A 335 17.47 1.08 -7.14
C MET A 335 17.88 0.37 -8.43
N GLN A 336 18.12 1.12 -9.52
CA GLN A 336 18.56 0.55 -10.80
C GLN A 336 19.87 -0.21 -10.67
N LEU A 337 20.87 0.36 -9.98
CA LEU A 337 22.15 -0.29 -9.68
C LEU A 337 21.98 -1.57 -8.85
N SER A 338 20.87 -1.72 -8.17
CA SER A 338 20.54 -2.87 -7.33
C SER A 338 19.60 -3.87 -8.01
N GLY A 339 19.27 -3.65 -9.29
CA GLY A 339 18.34 -4.50 -10.05
C GLY A 339 16.91 -4.46 -9.50
N ARG A 340 16.51 -3.34 -8.88
CA ARG A 340 15.17 -3.14 -8.35
C ARG A 340 14.39 -2.17 -9.22
N ASP A 341 13.33 -2.67 -9.83
CA ASP A 341 12.41 -1.89 -10.65
C ASP A 341 11.42 -1.08 -9.79
N PHE A 342 10.88 -0.01 -10.37
CA PHE A 342 9.74 0.69 -9.79
C PHE A 342 8.47 -0.15 -9.91
N PRO A 343 7.52 -0.03 -8.95
CA PRO A 343 6.20 -0.60 -9.12
C PRO A 343 5.56 -0.14 -10.44
N PRO A 344 4.70 -0.96 -11.08
CA PRO A 344 3.95 -0.50 -12.26
C PRO A 344 3.09 0.71 -11.89
N LEU A 345 2.85 1.60 -12.87
CA LEU A 345 1.85 2.65 -12.69
C LEU A 345 0.47 2.02 -12.67
N PRO A 346 -0.42 2.49 -11.77
CA PRO A 346 -1.80 2.04 -11.79
C PRO A 346 -2.50 2.47 -13.08
N ASP A 347 -3.40 1.63 -13.55
CA ASP A 347 -4.36 2.00 -14.59
C ASP A 347 -5.54 2.69 -13.89
N TYR A 348 -5.69 4.00 -14.13
CA TYR A 348 -6.76 4.79 -13.52
C TYR A 348 -8.02 4.85 -14.41
N ASP A 349 -7.99 4.20 -15.58
CA ASP A 349 -9.09 4.23 -16.57
C ASP A 349 -10.14 3.13 -16.33
N ASP A 350 -10.01 2.31 -15.25
CA ASP A 350 -10.97 1.27 -14.85
C ASP A 350 -11.91 1.68 -13.69
#